data_7ab7e6217f223cb9403be175f4f96bdb
#
_entry.id   7ab7e6217f223cb9403be175f4f96bdb
#
_cell.length_a   1.000
_cell.length_b   1.000
_cell.length_c   1.000
_cell.angle_alpha   90.00
_cell.angle_beta   90.00
_cell.angle_gamma   90.00
#
_symmetry.space_group_name_H-M   'P 1'
#
loop_
_entity.id
_entity.type
_entity.pdbx_description
1 polymer ?
#
loop_
_entity_poly.entity_id
_entity_poly.type
_entity_poly.pdbx_seq_one_letter_code
_entity_poly.pdbx_strand_id
1 'polypeptide(L)'
;YKAAQDFETLKSGLGEYIKKVEQQRTKKTRTITGEYLRSIQEVQIANFLYLNGLDYEYERVYPFGSPSRNKKYTPDFYISQGEHSVWLEHYALSESGYNSLFTPQQRQRYLRAISDKRRLHKTNKTTLLETWSFYTDRRPLLDHLKEVLENEGFILKPRNLEEVYKKIVETGKDKYIYKLIIFMMKFIEQYKTTGYDDGGFAVLRERTDNPRTLLFLDIAEQVYHHYQSVLKQRNQIDFADMINDAHFYLQEIERQNVTLPYKYIIIDEFQDIARQRFNLTKRLSQITQAKVVAVGDDWQSIYAFSGSDITLFTRFLELMGAGTELKITHTYRNSQELIDIAGGFVQRNTSQIRKQLISPKHLENPIVLEVFDDSVKPMERLADTIEHIIGEILSEYGEQSSILLIGRYNYDMYKLYRTNRFSELPGGAIRSEKYPNAKITFMTAHSSKGLGYDNVILINMFEGKFGFPCQIEDDPIIKLVTYEDNSMPFAEERRLFYVAMTRTKNRVYIAAPKTKPSRFLVELIKDFNIPHDDELNMQVVDLFNLRCPVCGFPLKYEFNKNYGLNLWICTNEAELCDFMTNDRTHMHDILKCPKCTDGYLIVKKNPKNGDIFYGCTNY
;
A
#
# COMPACT_ATOMS: atom_id res chain seq x y z
N TYR A 1 -5.20 -2.45 -2.94
CA TYR A 1 -6.26 -3.48 -2.92
C TYR A 1 -6.05 -4.51 -4.04
N LYS A 2 -5.85 -4.05 -5.26
CA LYS A 2 -5.62 -4.93 -6.42
C LYS A 2 -4.22 -5.57 -6.39
N ALA A 3 -3.22 -4.90 -5.85
CA ALA A 3 -1.90 -5.49 -5.63
C ALA A 3 -1.93 -6.67 -4.64
N ALA A 4 -2.83 -6.63 -3.64
CA ALA A 4 -3.04 -7.74 -2.72
C ALA A 4 -3.78 -8.92 -3.38
N GLN A 5 -4.81 -8.64 -4.20
CA GLN A 5 -5.48 -9.69 -5.00
C GLN A 5 -4.53 -10.33 -6.01
N ASP A 6 -3.70 -9.52 -6.68
CA ASP A 6 -2.69 -10.03 -7.62
C ASP A 6 -1.62 -10.86 -6.93
N PHE A 7 -1.23 -10.52 -5.70
CA PHE A 7 -0.26 -11.28 -4.92
C PHE A 7 -0.81 -12.66 -4.50
N GLU A 8 -2.08 -12.74 -4.10
CA GLU A 8 -2.73 -14.02 -3.76
C GLU A 8 -3.06 -14.85 -5.01
N THR A 9 -3.42 -14.23 -6.12
CA THR A 9 -3.56 -14.91 -7.43
C THR A 9 -2.21 -15.42 -7.92
N LEU A 10 -1.13 -14.67 -7.71
CA LEU A 10 0.25 -15.09 -7.95
C LEU A 10 0.66 -16.27 -7.05
N LYS A 11 0.25 -16.26 -5.79
CA LYS A 11 0.58 -17.30 -4.82
C LYS A 11 -0.21 -18.61 -5.06
N SER A 12 -1.42 -18.52 -5.63
CA SER A 12 -2.24 -19.68 -5.98
C SER A 12 -1.85 -20.36 -7.29
N GLY A 13 -1.26 -19.61 -8.24
CA GLY A 13 -0.67 -20.14 -9.48
C GLY A 13 0.80 -20.57 -9.35
N LEU A 14 1.31 -20.69 -8.13
CA LEU A 14 2.74 -20.67 -7.82
C LEU A 14 3.56 -21.83 -8.41
N GLY A 15 2.98 -22.99 -8.68
CA GLY A 15 3.73 -24.13 -9.23
C GLY A 15 4.21 -23.91 -10.68
N GLU A 16 3.35 -23.36 -11.54
CA GLU A 16 3.72 -23.04 -12.94
C GLU A 16 4.40 -21.67 -13.07
N TYR A 17 4.03 -20.71 -12.23
CA TYR A 17 4.60 -19.37 -12.24
C TYR A 17 6.03 -19.34 -11.69
N ILE A 18 6.34 -20.10 -10.65
CA ILE A 18 7.72 -20.25 -10.16
C ILE A 18 8.60 -20.86 -11.25
N LYS A 19 8.13 -21.87 -11.99
CA LYS A 19 8.86 -22.41 -13.16
C LYS A 19 9.04 -21.36 -14.26
N LYS A 20 8.03 -20.55 -14.57
CA LYS A 20 8.15 -19.44 -15.53
C LYS A 20 9.05 -18.32 -15.04
N VAL A 21 8.99 -17.97 -13.75
CA VAL A 21 9.87 -16.95 -13.14
C VAL A 21 11.29 -17.46 -13.01
N GLU A 22 11.50 -18.74 -12.73
CA GLU A 22 12.85 -19.35 -12.73
C GLU A 22 13.45 -19.45 -14.13
N GLN A 23 12.65 -19.68 -15.15
CA GLN A 23 13.09 -19.61 -16.55
C GLN A 23 13.33 -18.15 -17.03
N GLN A 24 12.65 -17.15 -16.42
CA GLN A 24 12.84 -15.72 -16.69
C GLN A 24 13.85 -15.04 -15.76
N ARG A 25 14.40 -15.74 -14.76
CA ARG A 25 15.40 -15.20 -13.81
C ARG A 25 16.73 -14.83 -14.47
N THR A 26 16.95 -15.21 -15.72
CA THR A 26 18.11 -14.78 -16.51
C THR A 26 17.93 -13.44 -17.23
N LYS A 27 16.69 -12.92 -17.38
CA LYS A 27 16.39 -11.59 -17.98
C LYS A 27 15.35 -10.87 -17.12
N LYS A 28 15.80 -10.02 -16.22
CA LYS A 28 14.99 -9.53 -15.10
C LYS A 28 14.24 -8.20 -15.32
N THR A 29 14.61 -7.39 -16.30
CA THR A 29 14.08 -6.03 -16.42
C THR A 29 13.76 -5.69 -17.85
N ARG A 30 12.67 -4.98 -18.10
CA ARG A 30 12.17 -4.65 -19.42
C ARG A 30 12.49 -3.21 -19.79
N THR A 31 12.90 -2.97 -21.02
CA THR A 31 13.17 -1.64 -21.58
C THR A 31 11.89 -0.94 -22.05
N ILE A 32 11.96 0.36 -22.36
CA ILE A 32 10.89 1.12 -23.03
C ILE A 32 10.51 0.47 -24.37
N THR A 33 11.48 -0.12 -25.08
CA THR A 33 11.27 -0.83 -26.35
C THR A 33 10.67 -2.23 -26.19
N GLY A 34 10.55 -2.72 -24.96
CA GLY A 34 9.90 -4.01 -24.65
C GLY A 34 10.85 -5.20 -24.53
N GLU A 35 12.14 -5.02 -24.63
CA GLU A 35 13.17 -6.06 -24.51
C GLU A 35 13.46 -6.38 -23.05
N TYR A 36 13.82 -7.64 -22.77
CA TYR A 36 14.23 -8.09 -21.44
C TYR A 36 15.76 -8.23 -21.40
N LEU A 37 16.41 -7.43 -20.54
CA LEU A 37 17.84 -7.42 -20.40
C LEU A 37 18.30 -8.09 -19.09
N ARG A 38 19.60 -8.40 -18.95
CA ARG A 38 20.15 -9.16 -17.83
C ARG A 38 20.27 -8.35 -16.54
N SER A 39 20.51 -7.06 -16.63
CA SER A 39 20.71 -6.18 -15.47
C SER A 39 19.89 -4.88 -15.56
N ILE A 40 19.66 -4.24 -14.41
CA ILE A 40 19.02 -2.91 -14.33
C ILE A 40 19.87 -1.86 -15.04
N GLN A 41 21.19 -1.95 -14.92
CA GLN A 41 22.10 -0.98 -15.56
C GLN A 41 22.08 -1.10 -17.08
N GLU A 42 22.00 -2.32 -17.63
CA GLU A 42 21.79 -2.50 -19.07
C GLU A 42 20.45 -1.92 -19.54
N VAL A 43 19.36 -2.06 -18.74
CA VAL A 43 18.07 -1.40 -19.05
C VAL A 43 18.19 0.12 -19.01
N GLN A 44 18.93 0.69 -18.06
CA GLN A 44 19.17 2.13 -18.01
C GLN A 44 19.93 2.60 -19.26
N ILE A 45 20.95 1.86 -19.70
CA ILE A 45 21.70 2.15 -20.94
C ILE A 45 20.76 2.08 -22.15
N ALA A 46 20.01 0.99 -22.32
CA ALA A 46 19.07 0.83 -23.44
C ALA A 46 18.02 1.94 -23.51
N ASN A 47 17.42 2.26 -22.36
CA ASN A 47 16.44 3.35 -22.28
C ASN A 47 17.09 4.72 -22.59
N PHE A 48 18.30 4.97 -22.10
CA PHE A 48 19.04 6.19 -22.40
C PHE A 48 19.30 6.33 -23.91
N LEU A 49 19.77 5.27 -24.58
CA LEU A 49 20.00 5.26 -26.02
C LEU A 49 18.70 5.55 -26.78
N TYR A 50 17.63 4.83 -26.45
CA TYR A 50 16.33 5.05 -27.08
C TYR A 50 15.80 6.46 -26.88
N LEU A 51 15.82 6.97 -25.64
CA LEU A 51 15.32 8.33 -25.32
C LEU A 51 16.11 9.44 -26.01
N ASN A 52 17.38 9.22 -26.32
CA ASN A 52 18.25 10.17 -27.00
C ASN A 52 18.35 9.94 -28.52
N GLY A 53 17.44 9.12 -29.08
CA GLY A 53 17.31 8.98 -30.54
C GLY A 53 18.39 8.14 -31.20
N LEU A 54 19.11 7.30 -30.44
CA LEU A 54 20.07 6.35 -30.94
C LEU A 54 19.44 4.99 -31.21
N ASP A 55 19.84 4.36 -32.32
CA ASP A 55 19.43 2.98 -32.59
C ASP A 55 20.45 2.02 -31.99
N TYR A 56 19.94 0.94 -31.39
CA TYR A 56 20.77 -0.08 -30.78
C TYR A 56 20.23 -1.50 -31.01
N GLU A 57 21.13 -2.47 -31.00
CA GLU A 57 20.81 -3.90 -30.94
C GLU A 57 21.48 -4.50 -29.70
N TYR A 58 20.69 -5.18 -28.87
CA TYR A 58 21.17 -5.85 -27.66
C TYR A 58 21.73 -7.24 -27.99
N GLU A 59 22.93 -7.58 -27.48
CA GLU A 59 23.61 -8.85 -27.69
C GLU A 59 23.74 -9.29 -29.18
N ARG A 60 23.95 -8.30 -30.09
CA ARG A 60 24.25 -8.62 -31.48
C ARG A 60 25.54 -9.44 -31.59
N VAL A 61 25.51 -10.50 -32.40
CA VAL A 61 26.70 -11.33 -32.62
C VAL A 61 27.81 -10.54 -33.30
N TYR A 62 28.98 -10.50 -32.67
CA TYR A 62 30.17 -9.85 -33.27
C TYR A 62 30.67 -10.65 -34.47
N PRO A 63 30.81 -10.03 -35.67
CA PRO A 63 31.04 -10.78 -36.90
C PRO A 63 32.50 -11.23 -37.11
N PHE A 64 33.45 -10.66 -36.37
CA PHE A 64 34.87 -10.88 -36.57
C PHE A 64 35.49 -11.89 -35.60
N GLY A 65 34.71 -12.78 -35.03
CA GLY A 65 35.19 -13.85 -34.17
C GLY A 65 34.87 -13.69 -32.68
N SER A 66 35.53 -14.46 -31.83
CA SER A 66 35.27 -14.48 -30.38
C SER A 66 36.60 -14.58 -29.60
N PRO A 67 36.66 -13.92 -28.42
CA PRO A 67 37.80 -14.10 -27.52
C PRO A 67 37.92 -15.52 -26.98
N SER A 68 36.86 -16.33 -27.07
CA SER A 68 36.79 -17.72 -26.61
C SER A 68 36.50 -18.67 -27.75
N ARG A 69 37.28 -19.78 -27.86
CA ARG A 69 37.15 -20.76 -28.95
C ARG A 69 35.79 -21.46 -29.05
N ASN A 70 35.00 -21.48 -27.97
CA ASN A 70 33.78 -22.31 -27.88
C ASN A 70 32.47 -21.48 -27.72
N LYS A 71 32.51 -20.17 -27.80
CA LYS A 71 31.28 -19.32 -27.65
C LYS A 71 31.31 -18.19 -28.66
N LYS A 72 30.14 -17.87 -29.25
CA LYS A 72 29.94 -16.64 -30.00
C LYS A 72 30.14 -15.46 -29.06
N TYR A 73 30.77 -14.40 -29.53
CA TYR A 73 30.91 -13.15 -28.79
C TYR A 73 29.76 -12.23 -29.14
N THR A 74 29.05 -11.78 -28.13
CA THR A 74 27.93 -10.84 -28.23
C THR A 74 28.22 -9.71 -27.24
N PRO A 75 28.76 -8.56 -27.70
CA PRO A 75 28.83 -7.36 -26.88
C PRO A 75 27.45 -6.96 -26.39
N ASP A 76 27.36 -6.23 -25.25
CA ASP A 76 26.08 -5.88 -24.66
C ASP A 76 25.22 -5.04 -25.60
N PHE A 77 25.83 -4.06 -26.30
CA PHE A 77 25.12 -3.24 -27.28
C PHE A 77 25.93 -3.03 -28.54
N TYR A 78 25.23 -3.02 -29.67
CA TYR A 78 25.68 -2.43 -30.91
C TYR A 78 24.87 -1.14 -31.11
N ILE A 79 25.53 0.02 -31.24
CA ILE A 79 24.90 1.34 -31.30
C ILE A 79 25.19 1.94 -32.67
N SER A 80 24.16 2.50 -33.33
CA SER A 80 24.31 3.07 -34.66
C SER A 80 23.55 4.39 -34.82
N GLN A 81 24.11 5.30 -35.64
CA GLN A 81 23.48 6.54 -36.05
C GLN A 81 23.92 6.87 -37.48
N GLY A 82 23.07 6.61 -38.47
CA GLY A 82 23.46 6.71 -39.89
C GLY A 82 24.52 5.66 -40.25
N GLU A 83 25.64 6.09 -40.83
CA GLU A 83 26.76 5.20 -41.16
C GLU A 83 27.74 4.99 -40.00
N HIS A 84 27.59 5.75 -38.92
CA HIS A 84 28.45 5.63 -37.74
C HIS A 84 27.95 4.55 -36.81
N SER A 85 28.84 3.66 -36.36
CA SER A 85 28.48 2.58 -35.45
C SER A 85 29.61 2.14 -34.52
N VAL A 86 29.25 1.72 -33.31
CA VAL A 86 30.17 1.29 -32.26
C VAL A 86 29.61 0.10 -31.51
N TRP A 87 30.48 -0.60 -30.80
CA TRP A 87 30.14 -1.65 -29.85
C TRP A 87 30.30 -1.11 -28.43
N LEU A 88 29.42 -1.48 -27.52
CA LEU A 88 29.47 -1.08 -26.12
C LEU A 88 29.42 -2.32 -25.24
N GLU A 89 30.31 -2.36 -24.26
CA GLU A 89 30.31 -3.34 -23.16
C GLU A 89 30.09 -2.63 -21.83
N HIS A 90 29.21 -3.17 -21.02
CA HIS A 90 28.96 -2.71 -19.66
C HIS A 90 29.52 -3.71 -18.66
N TYR A 91 30.49 -3.31 -17.86
CA TYR A 91 31.17 -4.19 -16.95
C TYR A 91 30.63 -4.12 -15.53
N ALA A 92 30.37 -5.30 -14.95
CA ALA A 92 29.94 -5.44 -13.56
C ALA A 92 31.06 -5.15 -12.52
N LEU A 93 32.07 -4.39 -12.90
CA LEU A 93 33.17 -3.92 -12.06
C LEU A 93 33.10 -2.39 -11.90
N SER A 94 33.80 -1.88 -10.88
CA SER A 94 34.14 -0.47 -10.86
C SER A 94 35.20 -0.14 -11.93
N GLU A 95 35.32 1.11 -12.29
CA GLU A 95 36.39 1.62 -13.17
C GLU A 95 37.79 1.20 -12.69
N SER A 96 38.00 1.11 -11.37
CA SER A 96 39.24 0.61 -10.78
C SER A 96 39.40 -0.91 -10.82
N GLY A 97 38.46 -1.64 -11.46
CA GLY A 97 38.50 -3.10 -11.61
C GLY A 97 38.10 -3.87 -10.35
N TYR A 98 37.35 -3.27 -9.43
CA TYR A 98 36.90 -3.88 -8.18
C TYR A 98 35.39 -4.23 -8.21
N ASN A 99 35.05 -5.38 -7.61
CA ASN A 99 33.69 -5.73 -7.24
C ASN A 99 33.73 -6.61 -5.98
N SER A 100 32.99 -6.21 -4.96
CA SER A 100 32.96 -6.91 -3.66
C SER A 100 32.38 -8.33 -3.72
N LEU A 101 31.60 -8.62 -4.75
CA LEU A 101 30.97 -9.94 -4.95
C LEU A 101 31.91 -10.95 -5.62
N PHE A 102 33.07 -10.52 -6.17
CA PHE A 102 34.02 -11.39 -6.85
C PHE A 102 35.18 -11.78 -5.94
N THR A 103 35.49 -13.07 -5.94
CA THR A 103 36.75 -13.53 -5.36
C THR A 103 37.95 -13.00 -6.16
N PRO A 104 39.14 -12.88 -5.57
CA PRO A 104 40.33 -12.43 -6.28
C PRO A 104 40.60 -13.19 -7.59
N GLN A 105 40.35 -14.51 -7.61
CA GLN A 105 40.52 -15.36 -8.79
C GLN A 105 39.45 -15.06 -9.86
N GLN A 106 38.18 -14.87 -9.46
CA GLN A 106 37.10 -14.50 -10.39
C GLN A 106 37.36 -13.11 -11.00
N ARG A 107 37.80 -12.13 -10.18
CA ARG A 107 38.17 -10.80 -10.65
C ARG A 107 39.30 -10.83 -11.67
N GLN A 108 40.38 -11.60 -11.40
CA GLN A 108 41.49 -11.71 -12.32
C GLN A 108 41.08 -12.36 -13.66
N ARG A 109 40.23 -13.38 -13.61
CA ARG A 109 39.67 -14.01 -14.81
C ARG A 109 38.80 -13.04 -15.61
N TYR A 110 38.00 -12.22 -14.93
CA TYR A 110 37.15 -11.22 -15.58
C TYR A 110 37.97 -10.12 -16.25
N LEU A 111 39.00 -9.60 -15.58
CA LEU A 111 39.92 -8.60 -16.16
C LEU A 111 40.69 -9.13 -17.38
N ARG A 112 41.09 -10.42 -17.38
CA ARG A 112 41.67 -11.05 -18.57
C ARG A 112 40.68 -11.10 -19.74
N ALA A 113 39.42 -11.43 -19.46
CA ALA A 113 38.37 -11.43 -20.48
C ALA A 113 38.14 -10.03 -21.09
N ILE A 114 38.19 -8.96 -20.28
CA ILE A 114 38.14 -7.57 -20.77
C ILE A 114 39.32 -7.29 -21.71
N SER A 115 40.53 -7.64 -21.30
CA SER A 115 41.72 -7.45 -22.13
C SER A 115 41.64 -8.19 -23.48
N ASP A 116 41.10 -9.41 -23.48
CA ASP A 116 40.89 -10.19 -24.68
C ASP A 116 39.85 -9.57 -25.63
N LYS A 117 38.77 -9.01 -25.10
CA LYS A 117 37.76 -8.26 -25.84
C LYS A 117 38.39 -7.01 -26.50
N ARG A 118 39.10 -6.19 -25.73
CA ARG A 118 39.81 -5.00 -26.23
C ARG A 118 40.77 -5.35 -27.36
N ARG A 119 41.55 -6.43 -27.20
CA ARG A 119 42.48 -6.90 -28.21
C ARG A 119 41.75 -7.33 -29.49
N LEU A 120 40.63 -8.03 -29.39
CA LEU A 120 39.82 -8.45 -30.51
C LEU A 120 39.30 -7.27 -31.32
N HIS A 121 38.70 -6.26 -30.66
CA HIS A 121 38.23 -5.05 -31.32
C HIS A 121 39.37 -4.25 -31.98
N LYS A 122 40.49 -4.11 -31.29
CA LYS A 122 41.69 -3.43 -31.84
C LYS A 122 42.22 -4.14 -33.09
N THR A 123 42.27 -5.45 -33.08
CA THR A 123 42.77 -6.25 -34.24
C THR A 123 41.85 -6.10 -35.44
N ASN A 124 40.54 -6.00 -35.23
CA ASN A 124 39.55 -5.87 -36.32
C ASN A 124 39.21 -4.42 -36.66
N LYS A 125 39.89 -3.46 -36.05
CA LYS A 125 39.68 -2.01 -36.26
C LYS A 125 38.22 -1.57 -36.03
N THR A 126 37.56 -2.16 -35.00
CA THR A 126 36.22 -1.76 -34.60
C THR A 126 36.27 -0.97 -33.28
N THR A 127 35.43 0.05 -33.14
CA THR A 127 35.36 0.84 -31.91
C THR A 127 34.59 0.09 -30.82
N LEU A 128 35.23 -0.04 -29.65
CA LEU A 128 34.60 -0.59 -28.43
C LEU A 128 34.52 0.50 -27.37
N LEU A 129 33.32 0.90 -27.04
CA LEU A 129 33.02 1.74 -25.88
C LEU A 129 32.83 0.89 -24.63
N GLU A 130 33.20 1.44 -23.51
CA GLU A 130 33.15 0.70 -22.22
C GLU A 130 32.50 1.56 -21.15
N THR A 131 31.62 0.94 -20.38
CA THR A 131 31.00 1.54 -19.19
C THR A 131 31.15 0.60 -18.00
N TRP A 132 31.09 1.19 -16.80
CA TRP A 132 31.35 0.49 -15.55
C TRP A 132 30.20 0.62 -14.58
N SER A 133 29.98 -0.38 -13.74
CA SER A 133 28.91 -0.31 -12.72
C SER A 133 29.12 0.80 -11.69
N PHE A 134 30.38 1.17 -11.42
CA PHE A 134 30.75 2.24 -10.49
C PHE A 134 31.95 3.02 -11.00
N TYR A 135 31.91 4.33 -10.82
CA TYR A 135 32.97 5.26 -11.18
C TYR A 135 33.64 5.88 -9.96
N THR A 136 34.91 6.21 -10.07
CA THR A 136 35.71 6.78 -8.97
C THR A 136 35.32 8.21 -8.64
N ASP A 137 34.84 8.95 -9.62
CA ASP A 137 34.37 10.34 -9.51
C ASP A 137 32.93 10.46 -8.97
N ARG A 138 32.26 9.34 -8.70
CA ARG A 138 30.89 9.25 -8.18
C ARG A 138 29.77 9.79 -9.08
N ARG A 139 30.06 10.16 -10.31
CA ARG A 139 29.03 10.56 -11.27
C ARG A 139 28.17 9.34 -11.66
N PRO A 140 26.87 9.55 -11.96
CA PRO A 140 26.00 8.49 -12.46
C PRO A 140 26.52 7.82 -13.73
N LEU A 141 26.19 6.54 -13.91
CA LEU A 141 26.51 5.76 -15.12
C LEU A 141 26.10 6.48 -16.41
N LEU A 142 24.90 7.09 -16.41
CA LEU A 142 24.36 7.73 -17.62
C LEU A 142 25.09 9.02 -18.01
N ASP A 143 25.71 9.72 -17.07
CA ASP A 143 26.54 10.90 -17.36
C ASP A 143 27.83 10.47 -18.05
N HIS A 144 28.46 9.39 -17.60
CA HIS A 144 29.61 8.80 -18.27
C HIS A 144 29.28 8.24 -19.65
N LEU A 145 28.12 7.54 -19.76
CA LEU A 145 27.66 7.05 -21.06
C LEU A 145 27.43 8.18 -22.05
N LYS A 146 26.83 9.28 -21.59
CA LYS A 146 26.64 10.48 -22.40
C LYS A 146 27.96 11.03 -22.91
N GLU A 147 28.92 11.22 -22.02
CA GLU A 147 30.25 11.76 -22.36
C GLU A 147 30.99 10.86 -23.35
N VAL A 148 30.97 9.55 -23.15
CA VAL A 148 31.62 8.58 -24.03
C VAL A 148 31.00 8.57 -25.43
N LEU A 149 29.68 8.69 -25.54
CA LEU A 149 28.97 8.75 -26.82
C LEU A 149 29.22 10.07 -27.55
N GLU A 150 29.17 11.21 -26.85
CA GLU A 150 29.44 12.53 -27.43
C GLU A 150 30.90 12.66 -27.91
N ASN A 151 31.85 12.12 -27.14
CA ASN A 151 33.27 12.09 -27.54
C ASN A 151 33.53 11.24 -28.78
N GLU A 152 32.73 10.18 -29.00
CA GLU A 152 32.83 9.36 -30.23
C GLU A 152 32.04 9.95 -31.40
N GLY A 153 31.37 11.09 -31.21
CA GLY A 153 30.70 11.82 -32.29
C GLY A 153 29.22 11.54 -32.47
N PHE A 154 28.57 10.82 -31.52
CA PHE A 154 27.12 10.64 -31.55
C PHE A 154 26.40 11.94 -31.19
N ILE A 155 25.32 12.23 -31.90
CA ILE A 155 24.46 13.39 -31.63
C ILE A 155 23.24 12.93 -30.86
N LEU A 156 23.16 13.30 -29.60
CA LEU A 156 22.03 12.97 -28.73
C LEU A 156 20.84 13.91 -29.01
N LYS A 157 19.76 13.36 -29.56
CA LYS A 157 18.51 14.10 -29.85
C LYS A 157 17.39 13.49 -29.03
N PRO A 158 16.89 14.17 -27.98
CA PRO A 158 15.77 13.66 -27.22
C PRO A 158 14.57 13.34 -28.11
N ARG A 159 13.99 12.13 -27.99
CA ARG A 159 12.77 11.75 -28.71
C ARG A 159 11.61 12.56 -28.19
N ASN A 160 10.62 12.78 -29.06
CA ASN A 160 9.37 13.39 -28.68
C ASN A 160 8.67 12.55 -27.59
N LEU A 161 8.21 13.19 -26.52
CA LEU A 161 7.53 12.52 -25.40
C LEU A 161 6.29 11.74 -25.86
N GLU A 162 5.59 12.21 -26.88
CA GLU A 162 4.43 11.51 -27.44
C GLU A 162 4.81 10.18 -28.12
N GLU A 163 5.94 10.14 -28.85
CA GLU A 163 6.47 8.90 -29.44
C GLU A 163 6.92 7.92 -28.36
N VAL A 164 7.60 8.43 -27.33
CA VAL A 164 8.02 7.62 -26.18
C VAL A 164 6.79 7.02 -25.48
N TYR A 165 5.76 7.83 -25.25
CA TYR A 165 4.50 7.38 -24.66
C TYR A 165 3.83 6.30 -25.50
N LYS A 166 3.68 6.52 -26.83
CA LYS A 166 3.13 5.50 -27.74
C LYS A 166 3.91 4.20 -27.64
N LYS A 167 5.24 4.26 -27.62
CA LYS A 167 6.08 3.06 -27.52
C LYS A 167 5.90 2.33 -26.19
N ILE A 168 5.82 3.07 -25.08
CA ILE A 168 5.53 2.51 -23.76
C ILE A 168 4.14 1.82 -23.75
N VAL A 169 3.12 2.43 -24.35
CA VAL A 169 1.78 1.87 -24.45
C VAL A 169 1.73 0.62 -25.33
N GLU A 170 2.39 0.66 -26.51
CA GLU A 170 2.46 -0.49 -27.43
C GLU A 170 3.21 -1.69 -26.84
N THR A 171 4.32 -1.44 -26.16
CA THR A 171 5.12 -2.48 -25.52
C THR A 171 4.55 -2.94 -24.21
N GLY A 172 3.85 -2.03 -23.53
CA GLY A 172 3.22 -2.27 -22.26
C GLY A 172 1.78 -2.74 -22.40
N LYS A 173 1.49 -4.02 -22.68
CA LYS A 173 0.24 -4.65 -22.24
C LYS A 173 0.17 -4.61 -20.70
N ASP A 174 0.43 -3.41 -20.10
CA ASP A 174 1.18 -3.30 -18.89
C ASP A 174 0.35 -2.93 -17.68
N LYS A 175 0.44 -3.84 -16.77
CA LYS A 175 0.14 -3.76 -15.35
C LYS A 175 0.56 -2.41 -14.72
N TYR A 176 1.64 -1.78 -15.17
CA TYR A 176 2.13 -0.50 -14.61
C TYR A 176 1.31 0.70 -15.06
N ILE A 177 1.04 0.83 -16.35
CA ILE A 177 0.19 1.92 -16.88
C ILE A 177 -1.22 1.82 -16.31
N TYR A 178 -1.78 0.61 -16.28
CA TYR A 178 -3.08 0.38 -15.66
C TYR A 178 -3.10 0.77 -14.17
N LYS A 179 -2.06 0.41 -13.42
CA LYS A 179 -1.91 0.83 -12.01
C LYS A 179 -1.80 2.35 -11.85
N LEU A 180 -1.03 3.01 -12.73
CA LEU A 180 -0.92 4.47 -12.73
C LEU A 180 -2.26 5.13 -13.04
N ILE A 181 -3.03 4.61 -14.01
CA ILE A 181 -4.37 5.10 -14.33
C ILE A 181 -5.30 4.98 -13.12
N ILE A 182 -5.35 3.81 -12.48
CA ILE A 182 -6.18 3.62 -11.27
C ILE A 182 -5.75 4.53 -10.13
N PHE A 183 -4.45 4.71 -9.96
CA PHE A 183 -3.89 5.61 -8.95
C PHE A 183 -4.27 7.07 -9.23
N MET A 184 -4.15 7.50 -10.48
CA MET A 184 -4.54 8.84 -10.94
C MET A 184 -6.06 9.07 -10.77
N MET A 185 -6.88 8.07 -11.13
CA MET A 185 -8.34 8.15 -10.92
C MET A 185 -8.68 8.32 -9.44
N LYS A 186 -8.05 7.51 -8.55
CA LYS A 186 -8.24 7.64 -7.09
C LYS A 186 -7.83 9.03 -6.61
N PHE A 187 -6.69 9.55 -7.09
CA PHE A 187 -6.22 10.89 -6.70
C PHE A 187 -7.20 11.98 -7.15
N ILE A 188 -7.63 11.99 -8.40
CA ILE A 188 -8.56 13.00 -8.94
C ILE A 188 -9.92 12.94 -8.22
N GLU A 189 -10.42 11.74 -7.95
CA GLU A 189 -11.65 11.54 -7.18
C GLU A 189 -11.53 12.16 -5.79
N GLN A 190 -10.44 11.87 -5.06
CA GLN A 190 -10.20 12.43 -3.73
C GLN A 190 -9.98 13.96 -3.77
N TYR A 191 -9.23 14.44 -4.76
CA TYR A 191 -9.02 15.86 -5.00
C TYR A 191 -10.34 16.62 -5.10
N LYS A 192 -11.26 16.14 -5.94
CA LYS A 192 -12.61 16.72 -6.12
C LYS A 192 -13.48 16.57 -4.88
N THR A 193 -13.44 15.40 -4.23
CA THR A 193 -14.23 15.10 -3.02
C THR A 193 -13.80 15.95 -1.81
N THR A 194 -12.52 16.32 -1.76
CA THR A 194 -12.00 17.26 -0.75
C THR A 194 -12.41 18.70 -1.04
N GLY A 195 -12.98 18.97 -2.22
CA GLY A 195 -13.49 20.28 -2.62
C GLY A 195 -12.42 21.21 -3.18
N TYR A 196 -11.32 20.67 -3.67
CA TYR A 196 -10.36 21.45 -4.45
C TYR A 196 -10.92 21.78 -5.83
N ASP A 197 -10.65 23.01 -6.26
CA ASP A 197 -10.92 23.55 -7.58
C ASP A 197 -9.62 23.65 -8.42
N ASP A 198 -9.68 24.37 -9.54
CA ASP A 198 -8.53 24.56 -10.43
C ASP A 198 -7.28 25.15 -9.74
N GLY A 199 -7.45 25.89 -8.65
CA GLY A 199 -6.34 26.45 -7.86
C GLY A 199 -5.74 25.47 -6.84
N GLY A 200 -6.38 24.35 -6.57
CA GLY A 200 -5.99 23.42 -5.52
C GLY A 200 -4.63 22.77 -5.75
N PHE A 201 -4.19 22.57 -7.00
CA PHE A 201 -2.86 22.02 -7.30
C PHE A 201 -1.72 22.93 -6.81
N ALA A 202 -1.89 24.25 -6.88
CA ALA A 202 -0.91 25.20 -6.33
C ALA A 202 -0.78 25.02 -4.81
N VAL A 203 -1.91 24.92 -4.11
CA VAL A 203 -1.94 24.67 -2.65
C VAL A 203 -1.28 23.34 -2.28
N LEU A 204 -1.47 22.29 -3.08
CA LEU A 204 -0.84 21.00 -2.82
C LEU A 204 0.68 21.03 -3.02
N ARG A 205 1.18 21.77 -4.02
CA ARG A 205 2.62 21.95 -4.23
C ARG A 205 3.31 22.65 -3.05
N GLU A 206 2.65 23.60 -2.42
CA GLU A 206 3.19 24.27 -1.22
C GLU A 206 3.31 23.36 0.01
N ARG A 207 2.62 22.21 0.01
CA ARG A 207 2.64 21.26 1.13
C ARG A 207 3.73 20.20 1.04
N THR A 208 4.53 20.20 -0.01
CA THR A 208 5.52 19.14 -0.22
C THR A 208 6.74 19.64 -0.97
N ASP A 209 7.92 19.19 -0.52
CA ASP A 209 9.19 19.38 -1.23
C ASP A 209 9.64 18.09 -1.93
N ASN A 210 8.83 17.03 -1.89
CA ASN A 210 9.18 15.74 -2.46
C ASN A 210 9.14 15.78 -3.99
N PRO A 211 10.28 15.58 -4.72
CA PRO A 211 10.33 15.69 -6.18
C PRO A 211 9.39 14.71 -6.90
N ARG A 212 9.18 13.50 -6.36
CA ARG A 212 8.25 12.52 -6.92
C ARG A 212 6.81 13.05 -6.86
N THR A 213 6.44 13.62 -5.73
CA THR A 213 5.11 14.18 -5.51
C THR A 213 4.87 15.40 -6.39
N LEU A 214 5.85 16.31 -6.50
CA LEU A 214 5.76 17.48 -7.37
C LEU A 214 5.58 17.07 -8.85
N LEU A 215 6.38 16.13 -9.34
CA LEU A 215 6.24 15.60 -10.71
C LEU A 215 4.87 14.93 -10.93
N PHE A 216 4.37 14.19 -9.94
CA PHE A 216 3.04 13.60 -10.02
C PHE A 216 1.95 14.67 -10.10
N LEU A 217 2.03 15.73 -9.29
CA LEU A 217 1.07 16.83 -9.31
C LEU A 217 1.05 17.56 -10.68
N ASP A 218 2.21 17.73 -11.32
CA ASP A 218 2.29 18.33 -12.66
C ASP A 218 1.57 17.49 -13.72
N ILE A 219 1.70 16.17 -13.64
CA ILE A 219 0.98 15.25 -14.53
C ILE A 219 -0.51 15.21 -14.18
N ALA A 220 -0.84 15.14 -12.89
CA ALA A 220 -2.21 15.03 -12.40
C ALA A 220 -3.04 16.26 -12.77
N GLU A 221 -2.47 17.45 -12.70
CA GLU A 221 -3.13 18.71 -13.10
C GLU A 221 -3.50 18.70 -14.60
N GLN A 222 -2.57 18.29 -15.46
CA GLN A 222 -2.85 18.17 -16.90
C GLN A 222 -3.95 17.13 -17.19
N VAL A 223 -3.89 15.98 -16.51
CA VAL A 223 -4.91 14.94 -16.65
C VAL A 223 -6.26 15.42 -16.13
N TYR A 224 -6.30 16.13 -15.00
CA TYR A 224 -7.53 16.69 -14.43
C TYR A 224 -8.17 17.70 -15.39
N HIS A 225 -7.43 18.67 -15.89
CA HIS A 225 -7.96 19.67 -16.85
C HIS A 225 -8.44 19.00 -18.14
N HIS A 226 -7.70 18.02 -18.67
CA HIS A 226 -8.15 17.29 -19.85
C HIS A 226 -9.42 16.49 -19.56
N TYR A 227 -9.50 15.80 -18.44
CA TYR A 227 -10.69 15.06 -17.99
C TYR A 227 -11.91 15.97 -17.88
N GLN A 228 -11.78 17.12 -17.22
CA GLN A 228 -12.84 18.11 -17.10
C GLN A 228 -13.27 18.69 -18.47
N SER A 229 -12.30 18.94 -19.36
CA SER A 229 -12.58 19.38 -20.73
C SER A 229 -13.41 18.34 -21.50
N VAL A 230 -13.07 17.06 -21.41
CA VAL A 230 -13.80 15.97 -22.07
C VAL A 230 -15.23 15.83 -21.51
N LEU A 231 -15.42 15.91 -20.20
CA LEU A 231 -16.74 15.91 -19.57
C LEU A 231 -17.61 17.07 -20.10
N LYS A 232 -17.05 18.27 -20.13
CA LYS A 232 -17.72 19.48 -20.64
C LYS A 232 -18.10 19.33 -22.11
N GLN A 233 -17.19 18.84 -22.97
CA GLN A 233 -17.46 18.60 -24.40
C GLN A 233 -18.59 17.59 -24.61
N ARG A 234 -18.70 16.60 -23.74
CA ARG A 234 -19.73 15.55 -23.80
C ARG A 234 -21.03 15.95 -23.08
N ASN A 235 -21.09 17.13 -22.51
CA ASN A 235 -22.18 17.59 -21.64
C ASN A 235 -22.49 16.58 -20.52
N GLN A 236 -21.43 16.12 -19.84
CA GLN A 236 -21.45 15.14 -18.74
C GLN A 236 -20.78 15.71 -17.50
N ILE A 237 -21.17 15.21 -16.34
CA ILE A 237 -20.56 15.48 -15.03
C ILE A 237 -20.37 14.16 -14.32
N ASP A 238 -19.38 14.08 -13.43
CA ASP A 238 -19.26 12.96 -12.49
C ASP A 238 -19.97 13.27 -11.16
N PHE A 239 -20.01 12.31 -10.24
CA PHE A 239 -20.69 12.49 -8.94
C PHE A 239 -20.07 13.59 -8.07
N ALA A 240 -18.77 13.80 -8.15
CA ALA A 240 -18.10 14.86 -7.41
C ALA A 240 -18.43 16.23 -8.02
N ASP A 241 -18.46 16.35 -9.35
CA ASP A 241 -18.90 17.57 -10.04
C ASP A 241 -20.34 17.93 -9.66
N MET A 242 -21.23 16.93 -9.63
CA MET A 242 -22.63 17.19 -9.25
C MET A 242 -22.76 17.93 -7.90
N ILE A 243 -21.93 17.55 -6.92
CA ILE A 243 -21.92 18.19 -5.60
C ILE A 243 -21.22 19.55 -5.64
N ASN A 244 -20.08 19.64 -6.31
CA ASN A 244 -19.29 20.87 -6.40
C ASN A 244 -20.04 21.94 -7.22
N ASP A 245 -20.62 21.58 -8.35
CA ASP A 245 -21.42 22.47 -9.18
C ASP A 245 -22.67 22.98 -8.41
N ALA A 246 -23.34 22.09 -7.65
CA ALA A 246 -24.45 22.51 -6.80
C ALA A 246 -24.01 23.59 -5.79
N HIS A 247 -22.79 23.47 -5.21
CA HIS A 247 -22.25 24.51 -4.34
C HIS A 247 -22.03 25.84 -5.07
N PHE A 248 -21.49 25.81 -6.31
CA PHE A 248 -21.32 26.99 -7.13
C PHE A 248 -22.66 27.62 -7.54
N TYR A 249 -23.64 26.81 -7.94
CA TYR A 249 -24.99 27.30 -8.27
C TYR A 249 -25.69 27.96 -7.07
N LEU A 250 -25.46 27.50 -5.85
CA LEU A 250 -25.97 28.18 -4.66
C LEU A 250 -25.41 29.59 -4.50
N GLN A 251 -24.18 29.86 -4.90
CA GLN A 251 -23.61 31.21 -4.89
C GLN A 251 -24.32 32.11 -5.88
N GLU A 252 -24.70 31.60 -7.04
CA GLU A 252 -25.45 32.37 -8.04
C GLU A 252 -26.89 32.60 -7.60
N ILE A 253 -27.55 31.61 -7.01
CA ILE A 253 -28.90 31.76 -6.39
C ILE A 253 -28.91 32.88 -5.33
N GLU A 254 -27.88 32.95 -4.49
CA GLU A 254 -27.73 34.00 -3.49
C GLU A 254 -27.59 35.39 -4.13
N ARG A 255 -26.74 35.51 -5.19
CA ARG A 255 -26.58 36.79 -5.92
C ARG A 255 -27.88 37.26 -6.56
N GLN A 256 -28.71 36.33 -7.02
CA GLN A 256 -30.01 36.61 -7.64
C GLN A 256 -31.13 36.81 -6.61
N ASN A 257 -30.86 36.74 -5.28
CA ASN A 257 -31.83 36.80 -4.20
C ASN A 257 -33.00 35.82 -4.35
N VAL A 258 -32.75 34.63 -4.91
CA VAL A 258 -33.76 33.60 -5.03
C VAL A 258 -33.94 32.90 -3.68
N THR A 259 -35.19 32.84 -3.21
CA THR A 259 -35.52 32.17 -1.95
C THR A 259 -35.78 30.70 -2.17
N LEU A 260 -35.07 29.84 -1.44
CA LEU A 260 -35.30 28.39 -1.41
C LEU A 260 -36.21 28.02 -0.21
N PRO A 261 -37.16 27.07 -0.36
CA PRO A 261 -38.20 26.81 0.63
C PRO A 261 -37.76 25.93 1.83
N TYR A 262 -36.49 25.68 2.01
CA TYR A 262 -35.99 24.77 3.05
C TYR A 262 -35.95 25.45 4.42
N LYS A 263 -36.59 24.83 5.42
CA LYS A 263 -36.57 25.27 6.82
C LYS A 263 -35.69 24.40 7.70
N TYR A 264 -35.49 23.15 7.28
CA TYR A 264 -34.66 22.15 7.96
C TYR A 264 -33.83 21.43 6.95
N ILE A 265 -32.57 21.14 7.30
CA ILE A 265 -31.65 20.25 6.59
C ILE A 265 -31.30 19.14 7.58
N ILE A 266 -31.71 17.92 7.30
CA ILE A 266 -31.48 16.76 8.17
C ILE A 266 -30.49 15.84 7.48
N ILE A 267 -29.39 15.50 8.17
CA ILE A 267 -28.32 14.66 7.64
C ILE A 267 -28.11 13.50 8.60
N ASP A 268 -28.30 12.30 8.09
CA ASP A 268 -28.00 11.05 8.80
C ASP A 268 -26.57 10.56 8.47
N GLU A 269 -25.99 9.73 9.33
CA GLU A 269 -24.61 9.22 9.21
C GLU A 269 -23.58 10.33 8.94
N PHE A 270 -23.72 11.47 9.62
CA PHE A 270 -22.92 12.67 9.36
C PHE A 270 -21.41 12.47 9.58
N GLN A 271 -20.99 11.47 10.38
CA GLN A 271 -19.59 11.13 10.58
C GLN A 271 -18.87 10.64 9.29
N ASP A 272 -19.63 10.31 8.25
CA ASP A 272 -19.10 9.88 6.95
C ASP A 272 -19.12 10.99 5.89
N ILE A 273 -19.37 12.23 6.30
CA ILE A 273 -19.45 13.35 5.36
C ILE A 273 -18.08 13.72 4.80
N ALA A 274 -18.03 13.96 3.48
CA ALA A 274 -16.87 14.53 2.82
C ALA A 274 -16.93 16.06 2.80
N ARG A 275 -15.78 16.71 2.63
CA ARG A 275 -15.65 18.19 2.67
C ARG A 275 -16.57 18.89 1.67
N GLN A 276 -16.67 18.39 0.44
CA GLN A 276 -17.57 18.98 -0.58
C GLN A 276 -19.04 19.00 -0.13
N ARG A 277 -19.54 17.88 0.44
CA ARG A 277 -20.92 17.80 0.93
C ARG A 277 -21.15 18.71 2.13
N PHE A 278 -20.15 18.81 3.00
CA PHE A 278 -20.19 19.76 4.11
C PHE A 278 -20.28 21.20 3.62
N ASN A 279 -19.46 21.59 2.64
CA ASN A 279 -19.47 22.95 2.06
C ASN A 279 -20.82 23.26 1.42
N LEU A 280 -21.39 22.32 0.65
CA LEU A 280 -22.73 22.43 0.08
C LEU A 280 -23.80 22.63 1.18
N THR A 281 -23.78 21.80 2.22
CA THR A 281 -24.72 21.89 3.36
C THR A 281 -24.61 23.24 4.06
N LYS A 282 -23.39 23.65 4.37
CA LYS A 282 -23.14 24.96 5.03
C LYS A 282 -23.66 26.12 4.20
N ARG A 283 -23.38 26.12 2.90
CA ARG A 283 -23.82 27.15 1.98
C ARG A 283 -25.35 27.17 1.88
N LEU A 284 -25.98 26.02 1.72
CA LEU A 284 -27.42 25.89 1.66
C LEU A 284 -28.09 26.45 2.95
N SER A 285 -27.54 26.10 4.12
CA SER A 285 -28.06 26.60 5.40
C SER A 285 -27.94 28.12 5.54
N GLN A 286 -26.84 28.70 5.04
CA GLN A 286 -26.61 30.14 5.06
C GLN A 286 -27.61 30.89 4.18
N ILE A 287 -27.88 30.41 2.98
CA ILE A 287 -28.82 31.06 2.04
C ILE A 287 -30.28 30.94 2.52
N THR A 288 -30.65 29.76 3.02
CA THR A 288 -32.04 29.47 3.42
C THR A 288 -32.34 29.85 4.86
N GLN A 289 -31.34 30.13 5.69
CA GLN A 289 -31.43 30.21 7.15
C GLN A 289 -32.07 28.96 7.78
N ALA A 290 -31.96 27.81 7.10
CA ALA A 290 -32.50 26.55 7.56
C ALA A 290 -31.72 26.04 8.78
N LYS A 291 -32.44 25.42 9.71
CA LYS A 291 -31.83 24.71 10.85
C LYS A 291 -31.23 23.39 10.36
N VAL A 292 -29.96 23.15 10.69
CA VAL A 292 -29.27 21.89 10.34
C VAL A 292 -29.34 20.93 11.52
N VAL A 293 -29.82 19.74 11.27
CA VAL A 293 -29.80 18.61 12.21
C VAL A 293 -28.87 17.53 11.65
N ALA A 294 -27.72 17.36 12.27
CA ALA A 294 -26.73 16.33 11.90
C ALA A 294 -26.75 15.21 12.94
N VAL A 295 -27.00 13.99 12.49
CA VAL A 295 -27.03 12.79 13.33
C VAL A 295 -25.90 11.86 12.91
N GLY A 296 -25.18 11.31 13.88
CA GLY A 296 -24.06 10.41 13.58
C GLY A 296 -23.38 9.85 14.83
N ASP A 297 -22.38 9.01 14.59
CA ASP A 297 -21.58 8.37 15.61
C ASP A 297 -20.10 8.36 15.18
N ASP A 298 -19.27 9.21 15.78
CA ASP A 298 -17.83 9.32 15.48
C ASP A 298 -17.05 8.00 15.69
N TRP A 299 -17.53 7.13 16.59
CA TRP A 299 -16.95 5.80 16.77
C TRP A 299 -17.16 4.87 15.56
N GLN A 300 -18.07 5.22 14.65
CA GLN A 300 -18.37 4.50 13.41
C GLN A 300 -17.87 5.21 12.15
N SER A 301 -17.01 6.22 12.27
CA SER A 301 -16.38 6.89 11.10
C SER A 301 -15.24 6.02 10.55
N ILE A 302 -15.51 5.30 9.46
CA ILE A 302 -14.63 4.28 8.88
C ILE A 302 -14.45 4.40 7.36
N TYR A 303 -14.80 5.56 6.76
CA TYR A 303 -14.73 5.79 5.33
C TYR A 303 -13.79 6.93 4.93
N ALA A 304 -12.69 7.15 5.69
CA ALA A 304 -11.67 8.14 5.32
C ALA A 304 -11.07 7.85 3.94
N PHE A 305 -10.89 6.58 3.58
CA PHE A 305 -10.42 6.16 2.26
C PHE A 305 -11.33 6.58 1.09
N SER A 306 -12.59 6.94 1.35
CA SER A 306 -13.55 7.48 0.38
C SER A 306 -13.77 9.00 0.52
N GLY A 307 -12.92 9.67 1.31
CA GLY A 307 -12.91 11.13 1.47
C GLY A 307 -13.72 11.67 2.64
N SER A 308 -14.23 10.82 3.55
CA SER A 308 -14.86 11.33 4.77
C SER A 308 -13.81 11.97 5.69
N ASP A 309 -14.24 13.04 6.37
CA ASP A 309 -13.42 13.84 7.28
C ASP A 309 -14.11 13.93 8.63
N ILE A 310 -13.66 13.11 9.59
CA ILE A 310 -14.25 13.05 10.94
C ILE A 310 -14.20 14.40 11.68
N THR A 311 -13.29 15.29 11.33
CA THR A 311 -13.21 16.61 11.97
C THR A 311 -14.44 17.47 11.70
N LEU A 312 -15.11 17.23 10.58
CA LEU A 312 -16.36 17.91 10.25
C LEU A 312 -17.49 17.56 11.24
N PHE A 313 -17.45 16.34 11.78
CA PHE A 313 -18.37 15.89 12.80
C PHE A 313 -17.94 16.35 14.19
N THR A 314 -16.70 16.08 14.59
CA THR A 314 -16.22 16.40 15.95
C THR A 314 -16.13 17.90 16.23
N ARG A 315 -16.00 18.72 15.18
CA ARG A 315 -15.95 20.19 15.27
C ARG A 315 -17.19 20.86 14.66
N PHE A 316 -18.31 20.13 14.60
CA PHE A 316 -19.52 20.60 13.91
C PHE A 316 -19.98 21.99 14.40
N LEU A 317 -20.10 22.21 15.70
CA LEU A 317 -20.55 23.48 16.27
C LEU A 317 -19.57 24.62 15.98
N GLU A 318 -18.27 24.35 16.00
CA GLU A 318 -17.26 25.34 15.63
C GLU A 318 -17.36 25.76 14.16
N LEU A 319 -17.61 24.78 13.27
CA LEU A 319 -17.65 24.99 11.83
C LEU A 319 -18.99 25.58 11.33
N MET A 320 -20.11 25.22 11.97
CA MET A 320 -21.46 25.64 11.58
C MET A 320 -21.97 26.85 12.38
N GLY A 321 -21.37 27.14 13.53
CA GLY A 321 -21.78 28.20 14.43
C GLY A 321 -22.58 27.70 15.64
N ALA A 322 -23.38 28.56 16.25
CA ALA A 322 -24.14 28.24 17.46
C ALA A 322 -25.13 27.08 17.24
N GLY A 323 -25.17 26.15 18.19
CA GLY A 323 -26.06 24.99 18.13
C GLY A 323 -26.15 24.28 19.47
N THR A 324 -26.91 23.19 19.51
CA THR A 324 -27.06 22.32 20.67
C THR A 324 -26.61 20.91 20.34
N GLU A 325 -25.70 20.35 21.13
CA GLU A 325 -25.29 18.96 21.05
C GLU A 325 -26.20 18.12 21.97
N LEU A 326 -26.76 17.05 21.42
CA LEU A 326 -27.54 16.06 22.15
C LEU A 326 -26.90 14.68 21.99
N LYS A 327 -26.84 13.89 23.07
CA LYS A 327 -26.27 12.54 23.06
C LYS A 327 -27.37 11.50 23.25
N ILE A 328 -27.47 10.55 22.31
CA ILE A 328 -28.28 9.36 22.47
C ILE A 328 -27.43 8.36 23.24
N THR A 329 -27.83 8.06 24.49
CA THR A 329 -27.05 7.22 25.40
C THR A 329 -27.58 5.81 25.53
N HIS A 330 -28.83 5.54 25.11
CA HIS A 330 -29.42 4.21 25.22
C HIS A 330 -29.26 3.41 23.94
N THR A 331 -28.86 2.15 24.09
CA THR A 331 -28.78 1.17 23.00
C THR A 331 -29.47 -0.13 23.42
N TYR A 332 -30.03 -0.83 22.44
CA TYR A 332 -30.81 -2.06 22.67
C TYR A 332 -30.23 -3.28 21.93
N ARG A 333 -29.17 -3.09 21.17
CA ARG A 333 -28.55 -4.15 20.37
C ARG A 333 -27.63 -5.03 21.22
N ASN A 334 -26.60 -4.41 21.78
CA ASN A 334 -25.53 -5.09 22.49
C ASN A 334 -25.80 -5.17 23.99
N SER A 335 -25.18 -6.11 24.70
CA SER A 335 -25.16 -6.16 26.17
C SER A 335 -24.31 -5.01 26.73
N GLN A 336 -24.56 -4.65 28.00
CA GLN A 336 -23.80 -3.60 28.69
C GLN A 336 -22.31 -3.92 28.74
N GLU A 337 -21.98 -5.18 29.03
CA GLU A 337 -20.60 -5.65 29.16
C GLU A 337 -19.85 -5.53 27.82
N LEU A 338 -20.50 -5.84 26.68
CA LEU A 338 -19.89 -5.66 25.37
C LEU A 338 -19.68 -4.19 25.04
N ILE A 339 -20.63 -3.34 25.39
CA ILE A 339 -20.53 -1.89 25.17
C ILE A 339 -19.40 -1.30 25.99
N ASP A 340 -19.25 -1.71 27.26
CA ASP A 340 -18.19 -1.22 28.14
C ASP A 340 -16.81 -1.59 27.60
N ILE A 341 -16.64 -2.82 27.10
CA ILE A 341 -15.39 -3.27 26.46
C ILE A 341 -15.14 -2.53 25.16
N ALA A 342 -16.08 -2.57 24.21
CA ALA A 342 -15.90 -1.98 22.88
C ALA A 342 -15.80 -0.45 22.95
N GLY A 343 -16.61 0.19 23.79
CA GLY A 343 -16.56 1.63 24.03
C GLY A 343 -15.27 2.06 24.73
N GLY A 344 -14.83 1.32 25.75
CA GLY A 344 -13.54 1.56 26.40
C GLY A 344 -12.38 1.42 25.43
N PHE A 345 -12.41 0.41 24.55
CA PHE A 345 -11.40 0.20 23.53
C PHE A 345 -11.32 1.37 22.52
N VAL A 346 -12.45 1.83 21.96
CA VAL A 346 -12.45 2.92 20.96
C VAL A 346 -12.09 4.26 21.59
N GLN A 347 -12.52 4.55 22.82
CA GLN A 347 -12.26 5.79 23.56
C GLN A 347 -10.83 5.91 24.09
N ARG A 348 -9.96 4.89 23.92
CA ARG A 348 -8.51 5.08 24.10
C ARG A 348 -7.94 6.14 23.17
N ASN A 349 -8.53 6.33 22.00
CA ASN A 349 -8.30 7.51 21.20
C ASN A 349 -9.03 8.70 21.82
N THR A 350 -8.28 9.57 22.49
CA THR A 350 -8.82 10.75 23.20
C THR A 350 -9.45 11.81 22.29
N SER A 351 -9.26 11.71 20.97
CA SER A 351 -9.93 12.57 19.97
C SER A 351 -11.37 12.16 19.69
N GLN A 352 -11.79 10.97 20.13
CA GLN A 352 -13.18 10.52 20.02
C GLN A 352 -14.06 11.21 21.04
N ILE A 353 -15.31 11.48 20.66
CA ILE A 353 -16.31 12.04 21.57
C ILE A 353 -16.59 11.05 22.71
N ARG A 354 -16.40 11.48 23.92
CA ARG A 354 -16.68 10.62 25.08
C ARG A 354 -18.17 10.41 25.23
N LYS A 355 -18.58 9.14 25.25
CA LYS A 355 -19.97 8.69 25.43
C LYS A 355 -20.00 7.62 26.49
N GLN A 356 -21.07 7.63 27.28
CA GLN A 356 -21.40 6.53 28.18
C GLN A 356 -22.71 5.94 27.69
N LEU A 357 -22.64 4.76 27.11
CA LEU A 357 -23.81 4.06 26.59
C LEU A 357 -24.40 3.14 27.66
N ILE A 358 -25.72 3.02 27.68
CA ILE A 358 -26.48 2.23 28.62
C ILE A 358 -27.33 1.22 27.84
N SER A 359 -27.28 -0.04 28.25
CA SER A 359 -28.13 -1.11 27.71
C SER A 359 -28.92 -1.83 28.81
N PRO A 360 -30.17 -2.17 28.54
CA PRO A 360 -30.94 -3.02 29.43
C PRO A 360 -30.53 -4.52 29.36
N LYS A 361 -29.71 -4.87 28.39
CA LYS A 361 -29.22 -6.25 28.21
C LYS A 361 -27.94 -6.47 28.99
N HIS A 362 -27.87 -7.61 29.66
CA HIS A 362 -26.66 -8.10 30.33
C HIS A 362 -26.29 -9.47 29.78
N LEU A 363 -25.01 -9.70 29.55
CA LEU A 363 -24.50 -10.98 29.09
C LEU A 363 -23.08 -11.19 29.63
N GLU A 364 -22.93 -12.19 30.45
CA GLU A 364 -21.63 -12.61 30.95
C GLU A 364 -20.76 -13.12 29.80
N ASN A 365 -19.46 -12.74 29.78
CA ASN A 365 -18.49 -13.11 28.74
C ASN A 365 -18.98 -12.79 27.30
N PRO A 366 -19.22 -11.52 26.97
CA PRO A 366 -19.75 -11.14 25.66
C PRO A 366 -18.75 -11.33 24.52
N ILE A 367 -17.46 -11.52 24.84
CA ILE A 367 -16.38 -11.86 23.92
C ILE A 367 -15.82 -13.23 24.32
N VAL A 368 -15.83 -14.16 23.36
CA VAL A 368 -15.27 -15.50 23.49
C VAL A 368 -14.09 -15.64 22.58
N LEU A 369 -12.95 -16.06 23.12
CA LEU A 369 -11.71 -16.23 22.37
C LEU A 369 -11.42 -17.71 22.14
N GLU A 370 -11.28 -18.10 20.88
CA GLU A 370 -10.87 -19.43 20.45
C GLU A 370 -9.50 -19.37 19.77
N VAL A 371 -8.50 -20.00 20.39
CA VAL A 371 -7.12 -19.99 19.90
C VAL A 371 -6.85 -21.20 19.00
N PHE A 372 -6.23 -20.98 17.85
CA PHE A 372 -5.80 -22.06 16.96
C PHE A 372 -4.30 -22.03 16.69
N ASP A 373 -3.71 -23.20 16.52
CA ASP A 373 -2.30 -23.33 16.14
C ASP A 373 -2.11 -23.00 14.67
N ASP A 374 -1.51 -21.84 14.40
CA ASP A 374 -1.21 -21.33 13.04
C ASP A 374 0.17 -21.76 12.51
N SER A 375 0.92 -22.58 13.25
CA SER A 375 2.24 -23.06 12.84
C SER A 375 2.17 -24.18 11.78
N VAL A 376 1.12 -25.02 11.81
CA VAL A 376 0.92 -26.14 10.90
C VAL A 376 -0.48 -26.10 10.29
N LYS A 377 -0.59 -26.06 8.97
CA LYS A 377 -1.86 -26.02 8.21
C LYS A 377 -2.83 -24.94 8.73
N PRO A 378 -2.43 -23.66 8.78
CA PRO A 378 -3.21 -22.62 9.47
C PRO A 378 -4.64 -22.46 8.94
N MET A 379 -4.88 -22.72 7.65
CA MET A 379 -6.24 -22.62 7.07
C MET A 379 -7.17 -23.74 7.56
N GLU A 380 -6.65 -24.95 7.68
CA GLU A 380 -7.42 -26.08 8.19
C GLU A 380 -7.74 -25.88 9.68
N ARG A 381 -6.76 -25.42 10.46
CA ARG A 381 -6.97 -25.12 11.89
C ARG A 381 -7.98 -24.00 12.11
N LEU A 382 -7.89 -22.92 11.32
CA LEU A 382 -8.89 -21.86 11.35
C LEU A 382 -10.29 -22.40 11.01
N ALA A 383 -10.41 -23.27 10.00
CA ALA A 383 -11.69 -23.88 9.65
C ALA A 383 -12.23 -24.81 10.75
N ASP A 384 -11.38 -25.61 11.40
CA ASP A 384 -11.74 -26.42 12.57
C ASP A 384 -12.32 -25.55 13.69
N THR A 385 -11.64 -24.45 14.01
CA THR A 385 -12.07 -23.49 15.05
C THR A 385 -13.40 -22.82 14.71
N ILE A 386 -13.58 -22.38 13.47
CA ILE A 386 -14.84 -21.75 13.03
C ILE A 386 -16.00 -22.77 13.10
N GLU A 387 -15.79 -24.02 12.66
CA GLU A 387 -16.82 -25.06 12.79
C GLU A 387 -17.15 -25.39 14.25
N HIS A 388 -16.16 -25.35 15.14
CA HIS A 388 -16.38 -25.50 16.58
C HIS A 388 -17.26 -24.38 17.13
N ILE A 389 -16.90 -23.12 16.86
CA ILE A 389 -17.65 -21.92 17.25
C ILE A 389 -19.09 -21.97 16.70
N ILE A 390 -19.28 -22.34 15.44
CA ILE A 390 -20.61 -22.48 14.84
C ILE A 390 -21.43 -23.53 15.64
N GLY A 391 -20.83 -24.66 15.99
CA GLY A 391 -21.49 -25.70 16.79
C GLY A 391 -21.94 -25.21 18.17
N GLU A 392 -21.10 -24.44 18.86
CA GLU A 392 -21.45 -23.82 20.14
C GLU A 392 -22.60 -22.81 19.99
N ILE A 393 -22.53 -21.93 18.98
CA ILE A 393 -23.61 -20.95 18.70
C ILE A 393 -24.94 -21.65 18.45
N LEU A 394 -24.96 -22.70 17.62
CA LEU A 394 -26.19 -23.44 17.32
C LEU A 394 -26.72 -24.17 18.53
N SER A 395 -25.87 -24.71 19.40
CA SER A 395 -26.24 -25.37 20.65
C SER A 395 -26.83 -24.39 21.67
N GLU A 396 -26.25 -23.17 21.79
CA GLU A 396 -26.69 -22.20 22.80
C GLU A 396 -27.88 -21.36 22.33
N TYR A 397 -27.91 -20.93 21.04
CA TYR A 397 -28.90 -20.00 20.50
C TYR A 397 -29.88 -20.64 19.51
N GLY A 398 -29.70 -21.91 19.18
CA GLY A 398 -30.56 -22.66 18.26
C GLY A 398 -30.21 -22.48 16.78
N GLU A 399 -30.73 -23.41 15.96
CA GLU A 399 -30.40 -23.48 14.49
C GLU A 399 -30.85 -22.25 13.68
N GLN A 400 -31.77 -21.46 14.19
CA GLN A 400 -32.27 -20.26 13.51
C GLN A 400 -31.42 -19.02 13.77
N SER A 401 -30.43 -19.11 14.65
CA SER A 401 -29.52 -18.00 14.96
C SER A 401 -28.71 -17.58 13.75
N SER A 402 -28.70 -16.28 13.44
CA SER A 402 -27.91 -15.73 12.37
C SER A 402 -26.46 -15.52 12.80
N ILE A 403 -25.52 -15.97 11.97
CA ILE A 403 -24.08 -15.91 12.24
C ILE A 403 -23.40 -15.06 11.16
N LEU A 404 -22.67 -14.04 11.56
CA LEU A 404 -21.86 -13.22 10.67
C LEU A 404 -20.37 -13.53 10.84
N LEU A 405 -19.75 -14.06 9.81
CA LEU A 405 -18.30 -14.14 9.70
C LEU A 405 -17.75 -12.79 9.24
N ILE A 406 -16.88 -12.16 10.01
CA ILE A 406 -16.26 -10.89 9.65
C ILE A 406 -14.77 -11.09 9.37
N GLY A 407 -14.37 -10.80 8.14
CA GLY A 407 -12.97 -10.63 7.75
C GLY A 407 -12.59 -9.15 7.59
N ARG A 408 -11.29 -8.87 7.49
CA ARG A 408 -10.82 -7.52 7.12
C ARG A 408 -10.95 -7.28 5.62
N TYR A 409 -10.82 -8.35 4.82
CA TYR A 409 -10.83 -8.34 3.37
C TYR A 409 -11.72 -9.46 2.80
N ASN A 410 -12.23 -9.26 1.59
CA ASN A 410 -13.02 -10.30 0.90
C ASN A 410 -12.24 -11.62 0.72
N TYR A 411 -10.91 -11.55 0.55
CA TYR A 411 -10.11 -12.77 0.37
C TYR A 411 -9.94 -13.61 1.65
N ASP A 412 -10.30 -13.09 2.82
CA ASP A 412 -10.23 -13.88 4.06
C ASP A 412 -11.15 -15.09 3.98
N MET A 413 -12.31 -14.94 3.33
CA MET A 413 -13.21 -16.06 3.09
C MET A 413 -12.67 -17.08 2.09
N TYR A 414 -11.92 -16.65 1.08
CA TYR A 414 -11.31 -17.58 0.12
C TYR A 414 -10.33 -18.56 0.78
N LYS A 415 -9.73 -18.21 1.91
CA LYS A 415 -8.90 -19.12 2.69
C LYS A 415 -9.71 -20.30 3.24
N LEU A 416 -10.95 -20.05 3.65
CA LEU A 416 -11.88 -21.07 4.15
C LEU A 416 -12.42 -21.93 3.00
N TYR A 417 -12.75 -21.35 1.85
CA TYR A 417 -13.21 -22.13 0.68
C TYR A 417 -12.18 -23.16 0.20
N ARG A 418 -10.88 -22.89 0.35
CA ARG A 418 -9.81 -23.83 0.01
C ARG A 418 -9.77 -25.09 0.87
N THR A 419 -10.44 -25.08 2.02
CA THR A 419 -10.55 -26.26 2.88
C THR A 419 -11.65 -27.21 2.44
N ASN A 420 -12.48 -26.82 1.44
CA ASN A 420 -13.68 -27.51 0.98
C ASN A 420 -14.74 -27.75 2.07
N ARG A 421 -14.65 -27.05 3.20
CA ARG A 421 -15.62 -27.13 4.30
C ARG A 421 -16.68 -26.05 4.22
N PHE A 422 -16.38 -24.99 3.50
CA PHE A 422 -17.26 -23.84 3.30
C PHE A 422 -17.38 -23.54 1.81
N SER A 423 -18.59 -23.19 1.38
CA SER A 423 -18.87 -22.79 0.01
C SER A 423 -19.74 -21.54 -0.03
N GLU A 424 -19.58 -20.74 -1.08
CA GLU A 424 -20.35 -19.51 -1.27
C GLU A 424 -21.71 -19.83 -1.89
N LEU A 425 -22.75 -19.17 -1.35
CA LEU A 425 -24.09 -19.15 -1.92
C LEU A 425 -24.43 -17.74 -2.41
N PRO A 426 -25.47 -17.57 -3.26
CA PRO A 426 -25.92 -16.26 -3.70
C PRO A 426 -26.19 -15.29 -2.55
N GLY A 427 -25.81 -14.01 -2.72
CA GLY A 427 -26.06 -12.95 -1.73
C GLY A 427 -25.06 -12.91 -0.56
N GLY A 428 -23.90 -13.58 -0.66
CA GLY A 428 -22.87 -13.60 0.39
C GLY A 428 -23.17 -14.59 1.53
N ALA A 429 -24.20 -15.40 1.39
CA ALA A 429 -24.48 -16.52 2.31
C ALA A 429 -23.39 -17.60 2.16
N ILE A 430 -23.10 -18.28 3.25
CA ILE A 430 -22.08 -19.32 3.35
C ILE A 430 -22.73 -20.62 3.77
N ARG A 431 -22.43 -21.69 3.06
CA ARG A 431 -22.78 -23.04 3.44
C ARG A 431 -21.60 -23.70 4.14
N SER A 432 -21.83 -24.21 5.34
CA SER A 432 -20.91 -25.13 6.01
C SER A 432 -21.29 -26.57 5.68
N GLU A 433 -20.31 -27.41 5.32
CA GLU A 433 -20.55 -28.84 5.09
C GLU A 433 -20.97 -29.57 6.38
N LYS A 434 -20.42 -29.15 7.50
CA LYS A 434 -20.75 -29.74 8.82
C LYS A 434 -22.10 -29.27 9.35
N TYR A 435 -22.50 -28.02 9.06
CA TYR A 435 -23.75 -27.40 9.52
C TYR A 435 -24.52 -26.80 8.34
N PRO A 436 -25.13 -27.65 7.46
CA PRO A 436 -25.68 -27.19 6.19
C PRO A 436 -26.91 -26.28 6.34
N ASN A 437 -27.60 -26.32 7.48
CA ASN A 437 -28.79 -25.52 7.78
C ASN A 437 -28.46 -24.21 8.53
N ALA A 438 -27.22 -24.00 8.96
CA ALA A 438 -26.84 -22.80 9.69
C ALA A 438 -26.93 -21.54 8.80
N LYS A 439 -27.48 -20.46 9.35
CA LYS A 439 -27.64 -19.17 8.68
C LYS A 439 -26.36 -18.36 8.79
N ILE A 440 -25.39 -18.64 7.94
CA ILE A 440 -24.06 -18.02 7.95
C ILE A 440 -23.95 -17.01 6.80
N THR A 441 -23.44 -15.83 7.09
CA THR A 441 -23.12 -14.79 6.10
C THR A 441 -21.69 -14.33 6.30
N PHE A 442 -20.98 -14.03 5.22
CA PHE A 442 -19.66 -13.40 5.29
C PHE A 442 -19.71 -11.95 4.82
N MET A 443 -19.05 -11.07 5.58
CA MET A 443 -18.83 -9.69 5.18
C MET A 443 -17.46 -9.21 5.65
N THR A 444 -16.96 -8.17 4.97
CA THR A 444 -15.82 -7.41 5.51
C THR A 444 -16.31 -6.53 6.67
N ALA A 445 -15.39 -6.15 7.56
CA ALA A 445 -15.71 -5.24 8.66
C ALA A 445 -16.36 -3.93 8.15
N HIS A 446 -15.90 -3.37 7.01
CA HIS A 446 -16.53 -2.19 6.40
C HIS A 446 -17.95 -2.45 5.91
N SER A 447 -18.17 -3.56 5.20
CA SER A 447 -19.49 -3.90 4.65
C SER A 447 -20.52 -4.27 5.73
N SER A 448 -20.07 -4.60 6.94
CA SER A 448 -20.95 -4.94 8.07
C SER A 448 -21.58 -3.73 8.76
N LYS A 449 -21.08 -2.51 8.46
CA LYS A 449 -21.62 -1.27 9.05
C LYS A 449 -23.13 -1.14 8.77
N GLY A 450 -23.89 -0.69 9.76
CA GLY A 450 -25.35 -0.56 9.69
C GLY A 450 -26.14 -1.84 9.92
N LEU A 451 -25.52 -3.01 9.79
CA LEU A 451 -26.19 -4.30 9.94
C LEU A 451 -26.12 -4.85 11.40
N GLY A 452 -26.91 -5.88 11.68
CA GLY A 452 -26.91 -6.57 12.97
C GLY A 452 -27.29 -8.04 12.81
N TYR A 453 -26.54 -8.92 13.49
CA TYR A 453 -26.71 -10.37 13.50
C TYR A 453 -26.83 -10.88 14.94
N ASP A 454 -27.29 -12.11 15.10
CA ASP A 454 -27.42 -12.65 16.45
C ASP A 454 -26.04 -12.93 17.06
N ASN A 455 -25.12 -13.49 16.30
CA ASN A 455 -23.74 -13.74 16.71
C ASN A 455 -22.73 -13.33 15.62
N VAL A 456 -21.53 -12.94 16.03
CA VAL A 456 -20.42 -12.51 15.14
C VAL A 456 -19.20 -13.37 15.40
N ILE A 457 -18.50 -13.78 14.33
CA ILE A 457 -17.21 -14.47 14.40
C ILE A 457 -16.17 -13.64 13.63
N LEU A 458 -15.12 -13.17 14.30
CA LEU A 458 -14.01 -12.45 13.70
C LEU A 458 -12.93 -13.44 13.28
N ILE A 459 -12.60 -13.49 11.96
CA ILE A 459 -11.75 -14.55 11.39
C ILE A 459 -10.35 -14.08 10.93
N ASN A 460 -10.03 -12.80 11.06
CA ASN A 460 -8.77 -12.21 10.59
C ASN A 460 -8.01 -11.49 11.72
N MET A 461 -7.93 -12.09 12.90
CA MET A 461 -7.35 -11.46 14.08
C MET A 461 -5.86 -11.78 14.24
N PHE A 462 -5.06 -11.51 13.19
CA PHE A 462 -3.61 -11.70 13.22
C PHE A 462 -2.84 -10.40 13.03
N GLU A 463 -1.61 -10.37 13.54
CA GLU A 463 -0.68 -9.25 13.38
C GLU A 463 0.06 -9.37 12.05
N GLY A 464 0.01 -8.31 11.23
CA GLY A 464 0.73 -8.26 9.96
C GLY A 464 0.13 -7.29 8.95
N LYS A 465 0.80 -7.15 7.80
CA LYS A 465 0.44 -6.20 6.74
C LYS A 465 -1.05 -6.29 6.34
N PHE A 466 -1.59 -7.50 6.27
CA PHE A 466 -2.98 -7.80 5.89
C PHE A 466 -3.82 -8.31 7.07
N GLY A 467 -3.38 -8.03 8.28
CA GLY A 467 -4.09 -8.40 9.49
C GLY A 467 -5.21 -7.42 9.85
N PHE A 468 -5.66 -7.52 11.09
CA PHE A 468 -6.57 -6.56 11.69
C PHE A 468 -5.97 -6.10 13.03
N PRO A 469 -5.41 -4.88 13.12
CA PRO A 469 -5.47 -3.78 12.12
C PRO A 469 -4.64 -4.02 10.87
N CYS A 470 -5.11 -3.43 9.76
CA CYS A 470 -4.36 -3.35 8.52
C CYS A 470 -3.15 -2.42 8.71
N GLN A 471 -1.98 -2.87 8.24
CA GLN A 471 -0.74 -2.09 8.29
C GLN A 471 -0.34 -1.52 6.92
N ILE A 472 -1.26 -1.55 5.96
CA ILE A 472 -1.04 -0.92 4.66
C ILE A 472 -1.32 0.57 4.81
N GLU A 473 -0.32 1.38 4.55
CA GLU A 473 -0.49 2.83 4.47
C GLU A 473 -0.74 3.28 3.04
N ASP A 474 -1.56 4.32 2.89
CA ASP A 474 -1.75 4.98 1.60
C ASP A 474 -0.44 5.65 1.15
N ASP A 475 -0.28 5.74 -0.17
CA ASP A 475 0.83 6.48 -0.78
C ASP A 475 0.80 7.95 -0.30
N PRO A 476 1.96 8.56 0.03
CA PRO A 476 2.05 9.96 0.44
C PRO A 476 1.33 10.94 -0.49
N ILE A 477 1.28 10.66 -1.78
CA ILE A 477 0.54 11.46 -2.76
C ILE A 477 -0.98 11.43 -2.47
N ILE A 478 -1.53 10.27 -2.14
CA ILE A 478 -2.96 10.15 -1.78
C ILE A 478 -3.24 10.86 -0.45
N LYS A 479 -2.31 10.77 0.50
CA LYS A 479 -2.43 11.46 1.80
C LYS A 479 -2.54 12.99 1.68
N LEU A 480 -2.06 13.59 0.60
CA LEU A 480 -2.22 15.03 0.35
C LEU A 480 -3.68 15.45 0.11
N VAL A 481 -4.50 14.56 -0.43
CA VAL A 481 -5.89 14.83 -0.83
C VAL A 481 -6.90 14.04 0.01
N THR A 482 -6.46 13.34 1.03
CA THR A 482 -7.33 12.65 2.00
C THR A 482 -7.11 13.22 3.40
N TYR A 483 -8.16 13.14 4.22
CA TYR A 483 -7.98 13.41 5.64
C TYR A 483 -7.41 12.15 6.32
N GLU A 484 -6.34 12.30 7.07
CA GLU A 484 -5.74 11.25 7.88
C GLU A 484 -5.90 11.57 9.36
N ASP A 485 -6.54 10.68 10.11
CA ASP A 485 -6.66 10.81 11.56
C ASP A 485 -5.37 10.33 12.23
N ASN A 486 -4.46 11.26 12.46
CA ASN A 486 -3.18 11.00 13.10
C ASN A 486 -3.22 11.13 14.64
N SER A 487 -4.41 11.18 15.23
CA SER A 487 -4.59 11.33 16.68
C SER A 487 -4.02 10.17 17.48
N MET A 488 -4.06 8.96 16.90
CA MET A 488 -3.53 7.74 17.47
C MET A 488 -3.15 6.74 16.36
N PRO A 489 -2.12 5.88 16.54
CA PRO A 489 -1.83 4.80 15.61
C PRO A 489 -3.05 3.92 15.35
N PHE A 490 -3.36 3.66 14.10
CA PHE A 490 -4.51 2.86 13.68
C PHE A 490 -5.88 3.41 14.14
N ALA A 491 -6.05 4.75 14.23
CA ALA A 491 -7.28 5.36 14.71
C ALA A 491 -8.53 4.90 13.94
N GLU A 492 -8.49 4.88 12.60
CA GLU A 492 -9.59 4.38 11.77
C GLU A 492 -9.81 2.88 11.91
N GLU A 493 -8.75 2.08 11.93
CA GLU A 493 -8.82 0.62 12.15
C GLU A 493 -9.41 0.29 13.53
N ARG A 494 -9.15 1.12 14.55
CA ARG A 494 -9.74 0.98 15.88
C ARG A 494 -11.25 1.21 15.84
N ARG A 495 -11.73 2.22 15.14
CA ARG A 495 -13.17 2.43 14.89
C ARG A 495 -13.78 1.29 14.08
N LEU A 496 -13.05 0.80 13.08
CA LEU A 496 -13.47 -0.36 12.30
C LEU A 496 -13.62 -1.62 13.15
N PHE A 497 -12.71 -1.83 14.09
CA PHE A 497 -12.80 -2.96 15.03
C PHE A 497 -13.97 -2.81 15.99
N TYR A 498 -14.22 -1.60 16.51
CA TYR A 498 -15.44 -1.28 17.28
C TYR A 498 -16.70 -1.60 16.47
N VAL A 499 -16.76 -1.17 15.20
CA VAL A 499 -17.89 -1.51 14.32
C VAL A 499 -18.05 -3.02 14.20
N ALA A 500 -16.99 -3.77 13.95
CA ALA A 500 -17.04 -5.22 13.82
C ALA A 500 -17.57 -5.90 15.09
N MET A 501 -17.07 -5.52 16.27
CA MET A 501 -17.52 -6.07 17.56
C MET A 501 -19.00 -5.77 17.86
N THR A 502 -19.48 -4.58 17.47
CA THR A 502 -20.84 -4.15 17.78
C THR A 502 -21.90 -4.60 16.78
N ARG A 503 -21.57 -5.47 15.84
CA ARG A 503 -22.56 -6.05 14.89
C ARG A 503 -23.40 -7.17 15.48
N THR A 504 -23.08 -7.67 16.65
CA THR A 504 -23.77 -8.76 17.32
C THR A 504 -24.93 -8.28 18.21
N LYS A 505 -25.94 -9.13 18.39
CA LYS A 505 -26.94 -8.99 19.47
C LYS A 505 -26.54 -9.78 20.71
N ASN A 506 -25.77 -10.87 20.55
CA ASN A 506 -25.32 -11.74 21.63
C ASN A 506 -23.78 -11.64 21.76
N ARG A 507 -23.03 -12.66 21.35
CA ARG A 507 -21.58 -12.74 21.55
C ARG A 507 -20.77 -12.42 20.32
N VAL A 508 -19.55 -11.95 20.56
CA VAL A 508 -18.47 -11.88 19.59
C VAL A 508 -17.52 -13.02 19.86
N TYR A 509 -17.33 -13.89 18.89
CA TYR A 509 -16.32 -14.94 18.91
C TYR A 509 -15.10 -14.48 18.11
N ILE A 510 -13.93 -14.74 18.61
CA ILE A 510 -12.66 -14.35 17.96
C ILE A 510 -11.83 -15.59 17.70
N ALA A 511 -11.66 -15.97 16.44
CA ALA A 511 -10.70 -17.00 16.05
C ALA A 511 -9.29 -16.38 15.95
N ALA A 512 -8.43 -16.67 16.92
CA ALA A 512 -7.12 -16.05 17.06
C ALA A 512 -5.98 -17.03 16.77
N PRO A 513 -4.98 -16.63 15.94
CA PRO A 513 -3.77 -17.42 15.75
C PRO A 513 -2.90 -17.36 17.00
N LYS A 514 -2.36 -18.52 17.41
CA LYS A 514 -1.49 -18.66 18.57
C LYS A 514 -0.20 -17.87 18.47
N THR A 515 0.45 -17.89 17.28
CA THR A 515 1.82 -17.37 17.13
C THR A 515 1.87 -15.87 16.89
N LYS A 516 0.88 -15.30 16.16
CA LYS A 516 0.83 -13.89 15.78
C LYS A 516 -0.55 -13.27 15.97
N PRO A 517 -1.09 -13.24 17.20
CA PRO A 517 -2.38 -12.63 17.45
C PRO A 517 -2.36 -11.12 17.16
N SER A 518 -3.51 -10.59 16.76
CA SER A 518 -3.73 -9.16 16.54
C SER A 518 -3.35 -8.34 17.77
N ARG A 519 -2.68 -7.19 17.56
CA ARG A 519 -2.43 -6.22 18.64
C ARG A 519 -3.71 -5.72 19.31
N PHE A 520 -4.80 -5.59 18.57
CA PHE A 520 -6.09 -5.20 19.12
C PHE A 520 -6.66 -6.26 20.06
N LEU A 521 -6.45 -7.54 19.74
CA LEU A 521 -6.82 -8.63 20.62
C LEU A 521 -5.96 -8.64 21.90
N VAL A 522 -4.64 -8.48 21.74
CA VAL A 522 -3.72 -8.40 22.91
C VAL A 522 -4.08 -7.23 23.81
N GLU A 523 -4.48 -6.09 23.25
CA GLU A 523 -4.96 -4.93 23.99
C GLU A 523 -6.26 -5.25 24.75
N LEU A 524 -7.24 -5.88 24.10
CA LEU A 524 -8.49 -6.29 24.77
C LEU A 524 -8.23 -7.21 25.95
N ILE A 525 -7.36 -8.19 25.78
CA ILE A 525 -7.02 -9.14 26.85
C ILE A 525 -6.39 -8.40 28.05
N LYS A 526 -5.40 -7.53 27.80
CA LYS A 526 -4.68 -6.82 28.85
C LYS A 526 -5.55 -5.81 29.61
N ASP A 527 -6.45 -5.13 28.90
CA ASP A 527 -7.17 -3.99 29.48
C ASP A 527 -8.55 -4.35 30.04
N PHE A 528 -9.17 -5.38 29.49
CA PHE A 528 -10.54 -5.76 29.85
C PHE A 528 -10.63 -7.18 30.40
N ASN A 529 -9.49 -7.82 30.71
CA ASN A 529 -9.39 -9.15 31.30
C ASN A 529 -10.22 -10.21 30.55
N ILE A 530 -10.16 -10.19 29.21
CA ILE A 530 -10.83 -11.21 28.40
C ILE A 530 -10.21 -12.57 28.70
N PRO A 531 -11.02 -13.59 29.07
CA PRO A 531 -10.52 -14.94 29.28
C PRO A 531 -9.78 -15.45 28.03
N HIS A 532 -8.60 -16.01 28.24
CA HIS A 532 -7.76 -16.52 27.15
C HIS A 532 -6.92 -17.71 27.59
N ASP A 533 -6.46 -18.49 26.61
CA ASP A 533 -5.53 -19.58 26.82
C ASP A 533 -4.10 -19.04 27.04
N ASP A 534 -3.37 -19.59 28.02
CA ASP A 534 -1.97 -19.24 28.30
C ASP A 534 -1.02 -19.50 27.12
N GLU A 535 -1.44 -20.28 26.13
CA GLU A 535 -0.68 -20.58 24.92
C GLU A 535 -0.57 -19.42 23.92
N LEU A 536 -1.38 -18.36 24.06
CA LEU A 536 -1.38 -17.21 23.16
C LEU A 536 -0.09 -16.38 23.29
N ASN A 537 0.59 -16.11 22.18
CA ASN A 537 1.83 -15.33 22.20
C ASN A 537 1.56 -13.83 22.41
N MET A 538 1.55 -13.38 23.65
CA MET A 538 1.30 -11.99 24.03
C MET A 538 2.47 -11.03 23.78
N GLN A 539 3.66 -11.53 23.41
CA GLN A 539 4.89 -10.71 23.25
C GLN A 539 5.09 -10.16 21.85
N VAL A 540 4.33 -10.66 20.86
CA VAL A 540 4.51 -10.29 19.45
C VAL A 540 4.30 -8.79 19.17
N VAL A 541 3.50 -8.12 19.98
CA VAL A 541 3.09 -6.73 19.75
C VAL A 541 4.24 -5.73 19.90
N ASP A 542 5.21 -5.99 20.78
CA ASP A 542 6.32 -5.07 21.06
C ASP A 542 7.34 -4.96 19.91
N LEU A 543 7.38 -5.97 19.02
CA LEU A 543 8.30 -6.00 17.88
C LEU A 543 7.81 -5.20 16.66
N PHE A 544 6.51 -4.92 16.57
CA PHE A 544 5.88 -4.41 15.35
C PHE A 544 5.33 -2.97 15.42
N ASN A 545 5.52 -2.28 16.55
CA ASN A 545 4.99 -0.91 16.76
C ASN A 545 5.95 0.21 16.38
N LEU A 546 7.07 -0.10 15.73
CA LEU A 546 8.09 0.88 15.43
C LEU A 546 7.82 1.62 14.13
N ARG A 547 8.03 2.93 14.15
CA ARG A 547 7.97 3.79 12.97
C ARG A 547 9.37 4.16 12.49
N CYS A 548 9.50 4.31 11.17
CA CYS A 548 10.75 4.73 10.56
C CYS A 548 11.10 6.15 11.01
N PRO A 549 12.27 6.37 11.58
CA PRO A 549 12.69 7.69 12.04
C PRO A 549 12.99 8.66 10.89
N VAL A 550 13.10 8.14 9.65
CA VAL A 550 13.39 8.95 8.45
C VAL A 550 12.11 9.48 7.82
N CYS A 551 11.07 8.63 7.65
CA CYS A 551 9.87 9.00 6.90
C CYS A 551 8.55 8.74 7.65
N GLY A 552 8.59 8.26 8.90
CA GLY A 552 7.40 8.02 9.70
C GLY A 552 6.58 6.77 9.37
N PHE A 553 6.90 6.07 8.28
CA PHE A 553 6.19 4.84 7.90
C PHE A 553 6.44 3.69 8.88
N PRO A 554 5.53 2.70 8.96
CA PRO A 554 5.74 1.53 9.78
C PRO A 554 7.01 0.77 9.39
N LEU A 555 7.68 0.20 10.38
CA LEU A 555 8.78 -0.74 10.16
C LEU A 555 8.24 -2.17 10.23
N LYS A 556 8.66 -3.02 9.29
CA LYS A 556 8.45 -4.47 9.36
C LYS A 556 9.69 -5.14 9.95
N TYR A 557 9.48 -6.13 10.81
CA TYR A 557 10.56 -6.96 11.34
C TYR A 557 10.58 -8.29 10.61
N GLU A 558 11.62 -8.54 9.83
CA GLU A 558 11.74 -9.77 9.04
C GLU A 558 13.19 -10.22 8.88
N PHE A 559 13.36 -11.51 8.59
CA PHE A 559 14.67 -12.06 8.27
C PHE A 559 15.10 -11.63 6.87
N ASN A 560 16.18 -10.86 6.79
CA ASN A 560 16.77 -10.45 5.53
C ASN A 560 17.86 -11.44 5.10
N LYS A 561 17.60 -12.16 4.01
CA LYS A 561 18.49 -13.19 3.49
C LYS A 561 19.85 -12.66 3.03
N ASN A 562 19.92 -11.40 2.58
CA ASN A 562 21.17 -10.80 2.10
C ASN A 562 22.17 -10.55 3.22
N TYR A 563 21.66 -10.25 4.42
CA TYR A 563 22.49 -9.99 5.60
C TYR A 563 22.53 -11.18 6.56
N GLY A 564 21.64 -12.17 6.41
CA GLY A 564 21.50 -13.27 7.37
C GLY A 564 21.01 -12.81 8.76
N LEU A 565 20.30 -11.70 8.84
CA LEU A 565 19.89 -11.04 10.07
C LEU A 565 18.40 -10.70 10.06
N ASN A 566 17.79 -10.69 11.25
CA ASN A 566 16.48 -10.06 11.42
C ASN A 566 16.64 -8.55 11.51
N LEU A 567 15.91 -7.82 10.68
CA LEU A 567 15.98 -6.36 10.59
C LEU A 567 14.60 -5.73 10.69
N TRP A 568 14.50 -4.56 11.30
CA TRP A 568 13.41 -3.62 11.07
C TRP A 568 13.69 -2.87 9.76
N ILE A 569 12.79 -2.99 8.80
CA ILE A 569 12.91 -2.41 7.46
C ILE A 569 11.74 -1.48 7.21
N CYS A 570 11.99 -0.31 6.66
CA CYS A 570 10.94 0.63 6.30
C CYS A 570 10.00 0.05 5.23
N THR A 571 8.69 0.29 5.39
CA THR A 571 7.67 -0.18 4.45
C THR A 571 7.31 0.85 3.38
N ASN A 572 7.94 2.03 3.37
CA ASN A 572 7.70 3.09 2.39
C ASN A 572 8.43 2.78 1.07
N GLU A 573 7.88 1.82 0.32
CA GLU A 573 8.38 1.47 -1.02
C GLU A 573 8.10 2.57 -2.04
N ALA A 574 7.07 3.40 -1.80
CA ALA A 574 6.66 4.46 -2.72
C ALA A 574 7.70 5.58 -2.83
N GLU A 575 8.34 5.93 -1.73
CA GLU A 575 9.39 6.96 -1.68
C GLU A 575 10.79 6.37 -1.61
N LEU A 576 10.91 5.06 -1.84
CA LEU A 576 12.19 4.35 -1.83
C LEU A 576 12.98 4.56 -0.52
N CYS A 577 12.28 4.66 0.61
CA CYS A 577 12.96 4.76 1.90
C CYS A 577 13.64 3.43 2.22
N ASP A 578 14.95 3.46 2.31
CA ASP A 578 15.84 2.30 2.50
C ASP A 578 16.29 2.12 3.95
N PHE A 579 15.67 2.85 4.90
CA PHE A 579 15.98 2.71 6.31
C PHE A 579 15.80 1.28 6.79
N MET A 580 16.86 0.73 7.39
CA MET A 580 16.83 -0.54 8.07
C MET A 580 17.82 -0.58 9.22
N THR A 581 17.46 -1.31 10.27
CA THR A 581 18.33 -1.51 11.44
C THR A 581 17.99 -2.81 12.16
N ASN A 582 18.92 -3.32 12.96
CA ASN A 582 18.71 -4.42 13.91
C ASN A 582 18.93 -3.96 15.37
N ASP A 583 19.12 -2.67 15.58
CA ASP A 583 19.29 -2.07 16.90
C ASP A 583 18.19 -1.02 17.15
N ARG A 584 17.43 -1.18 18.24
CA ARG A 584 16.35 -0.26 18.60
C ARG A 584 16.83 1.14 18.97
N THR A 585 18.06 1.29 19.42
CA THR A 585 18.63 2.59 19.74
C THR A 585 18.72 3.49 18.51
N HIS A 586 18.88 2.90 17.32
CA HIS A 586 18.92 3.61 16.04
C HIS A 586 17.57 4.20 15.61
N MET A 587 16.49 3.91 16.34
CA MET A 587 15.19 4.58 16.14
C MET A 587 15.20 6.02 16.66
N HIS A 588 16.09 6.34 17.56
CA HIS A 588 16.26 7.69 18.15
C HIS A 588 17.53 8.36 17.65
N ASP A 589 18.56 7.58 17.32
CA ASP A 589 19.85 8.06 16.85
C ASP A 589 20.27 7.31 15.58
N ILE A 590 19.93 7.91 14.43
CA ILE A 590 20.11 7.29 13.11
C ILE A 590 21.61 7.25 12.78
N LEU A 591 22.17 6.05 12.72
CA LEU A 591 23.55 5.86 12.30
C LEU A 591 23.66 5.72 10.77
N LYS A 592 23.99 6.83 10.10
CA LYS A 592 24.32 6.81 8.67
C LYS A 592 25.76 6.35 8.44
N CYS A 593 25.98 5.71 7.28
CA CYS A 593 27.33 5.32 6.89
C CYS A 593 28.20 6.55 6.59
N PRO A 594 29.39 6.68 7.21
CA PRO A 594 30.27 7.82 6.94
C PRO A 594 30.96 7.75 5.56
N LYS A 595 30.85 6.62 4.85
CA LYS A 595 31.51 6.39 3.56
C LYS A 595 30.58 6.51 2.36
N CYS A 596 29.28 6.32 2.55
CA CYS A 596 28.26 6.53 1.53
C CYS A 596 27.14 7.42 2.10
N THR A 597 26.43 8.16 1.26
CA THR A 597 25.44 9.16 1.69
C THR A 597 24.10 8.55 2.05
N ASP A 598 23.81 7.33 1.59
CA ASP A 598 22.51 6.67 1.57
C ASP A 598 22.44 5.37 2.38
N GLY A 599 23.58 4.82 2.83
CA GLY A 599 23.59 3.60 3.64
C GLY A 599 23.46 3.86 5.13
N TYR A 600 22.90 2.88 5.84
CA TYR A 600 22.79 2.87 7.30
C TYR A 600 23.76 1.85 7.89
N LEU A 601 24.17 2.07 9.14
CA LEU A 601 25.00 1.13 9.88
C LEU A 601 24.11 0.14 10.62
N ILE A 602 24.35 -1.16 10.40
CA ILE A 602 23.70 -2.26 11.12
C ILE A 602 24.74 -3.09 11.85
N VAL A 603 24.34 -3.69 12.97
CA VAL A 603 25.21 -4.55 13.77
C VAL A 603 25.40 -5.88 13.05
N LYS A 604 26.65 -6.22 12.75
CA LYS A 604 27.07 -7.49 12.13
C LYS A 604 28.02 -8.25 13.06
N LYS A 605 28.07 -9.58 12.85
CA LYS A 605 29.00 -10.45 13.58
C LYS A 605 29.99 -11.06 12.60
N ASN A 606 31.26 -10.95 12.89
CA ASN A 606 32.31 -11.57 12.09
C ASN A 606 32.24 -13.11 12.24
N PRO A 607 32.02 -13.87 11.14
CA PRO A 607 31.87 -15.32 11.22
C PRO A 607 33.16 -16.06 11.61
N LYS A 608 34.34 -15.41 11.54
CA LYS A 608 35.62 -16.03 11.83
C LYS A 608 36.02 -15.96 13.31
N ASN A 609 35.78 -14.83 13.95
CA ASN A 609 36.21 -14.57 15.33
C ASN A 609 35.06 -14.22 16.27
N GLY A 610 33.85 -14.04 15.78
CA GLY A 610 32.68 -13.71 16.58
C GLY A 610 32.56 -12.26 16.99
N ASP A 611 33.49 -11.38 16.61
CA ASP A 611 33.47 -9.96 16.95
C ASP A 611 32.28 -9.24 16.36
N ILE A 612 31.71 -8.32 17.13
CA ILE A 612 30.59 -7.47 16.70
C ILE A 612 31.15 -6.19 16.08
N PHE A 613 30.64 -5.81 14.93
CA PHE A 613 31.03 -4.57 14.24
C PHE A 613 29.82 -3.95 13.52
N TYR A 614 29.93 -2.65 13.23
CA TYR A 614 28.96 -1.96 12.42
C TYR A 614 29.31 -2.08 10.94
N GLY A 615 28.42 -2.65 10.17
CA GLY A 615 28.53 -2.77 8.72
C GLY A 615 27.49 -1.93 7.99
N CYS A 616 27.88 -1.33 6.88
CA CYS A 616 26.96 -0.55 6.05
C CYS A 616 25.94 -1.45 5.34
N THR A 617 24.71 -0.95 5.15
CA THR A 617 23.65 -1.63 4.38
C THR A 617 23.93 -1.69 2.87
N ASN A 618 24.85 -0.87 2.37
CA ASN A 618 25.26 -0.90 0.96
C ASN A 618 26.50 -1.78 0.71
N TYR A 619 26.99 -2.51 1.76
CA TYR A 619 28.14 -3.40 1.66
C TYR A 619 27.91 -4.75 2.31
#